data_6fc8bd086f81408a5f768c76ecf891af
#
_entry.id   6fc8bd086f81408a5f768c76ecf891af
#
_cell.length_a   1.000
_cell.length_b   1.000
_cell.length_c   1.000
_cell.angle_alpha   90.00
_cell.angle_beta   90.00
_cell.angle_gamma   90.00
#
_symmetry.space_group_name_H-M   'P 1'
#
loop_
_entity.id
_entity.type
_entity.pdbx_description
1 polymer ?
#
loop_
_entity_poly.entity_id
_entity_poly.type
_entity_poly.pdbx_seq_one_letter_code
_entity_poly.pdbx_strand_id
1 'polypeptide(L)'
;MNSKIIDITLPDLGEGIEGAEVSEISVKVGDTVSNGDTILVLESDKASMEIPTEVSGTVKEVLVQPGTEVKVGTVLAKIEGDTSQENTPDAGSTEEVTGELETPKETTSDKQPDMKTVFADDKDKLFASPSVRRLSRELGISLQLIPGTGKKGRITKDDLNAHIKRQMAADRKTAVSINNEVDYSQWGNIEEVKLSKIKKITGKRLQEAWQGIPHVTQFDTADITDLDLRRREINNDLQKKNIKTTFLPFLMKATVEALKAMPEFNSSLNHTGETLILKNYYNIGIAVDTPNGLVVPVIKDVDSKGIVQLSEELLTTSKSARNGKLKPSDLKGGTFTISSLGGIGGSFFTPIINPPEVGILGISKSRWEQIYDPKSEKSFPRYIMPFSLSYDHRIIDGAAGARFTNELKKILEELVFLDK
;
A
#
# COMPACT_ATOMS: atom_id res chain seq x y z
N MET A 1 -11.93 33.94 -41.87
CA MET A 1 -11.78 32.82 -40.90
C MET A 1 -11.70 33.46 -39.54
N ASN A 2 -12.78 33.37 -38.73
CA ASN A 2 -12.79 33.92 -37.40
C ASN A 2 -12.28 32.84 -36.45
N SER A 3 -10.97 32.90 -36.15
CA SER A 3 -10.40 32.06 -35.11
C SER A 3 -10.84 32.64 -33.74
N LYS A 4 -11.41 31.78 -32.90
CA LYS A 4 -11.83 32.11 -31.54
C LYS A 4 -10.91 31.44 -30.54
N ILE A 5 -10.46 32.16 -29.53
CA ILE A 5 -9.71 31.57 -28.43
C ILE A 5 -10.73 30.90 -27.50
N ILE A 6 -10.50 29.63 -27.21
CA ILE A 6 -11.35 28.81 -26.34
C ILE A 6 -10.53 28.40 -25.13
N ASP A 7 -11.06 28.66 -23.94
CA ASP A 7 -10.43 28.30 -22.68
C ASP A 7 -10.77 26.85 -22.35
N ILE A 8 -9.75 26.03 -22.15
CA ILE A 8 -9.91 24.64 -21.65
C ILE A 8 -9.84 24.69 -20.14
N THR A 9 -10.96 24.33 -19.52
CA THR A 9 -11.10 24.33 -18.07
C THR A 9 -11.08 22.91 -17.53
N LEU A 10 -10.64 22.73 -16.27
CA LEU A 10 -10.70 21.46 -15.60
C LEU A 10 -12.17 21.02 -15.40
N PRO A 11 -12.61 19.90 -16.01
CA PRO A 11 -13.96 19.40 -15.81
C PRO A 11 -14.16 18.86 -14.39
N ASP A 12 -15.41 18.57 -14.03
CA ASP A 12 -15.71 17.89 -12.77
C ASP A 12 -15.15 16.46 -12.81
N LEU A 13 -14.21 16.18 -11.92
CA LEU A 13 -13.47 14.91 -11.84
C LEU A 13 -14.24 13.80 -11.08
N GLY A 14 -15.50 14.07 -10.71
CA GLY A 14 -16.36 13.14 -9.99
C GLY A 14 -16.35 13.31 -8.47
N GLU A 15 -17.25 12.59 -7.78
CA GLU A 15 -17.54 12.80 -6.36
C GLU A 15 -16.31 12.69 -5.46
N GLY A 16 -15.94 13.82 -4.83
CA GLY A 16 -14.95 13.88 -3.74
C GLY A 16 -13.53 14.27 -4.17
N ILE A 17 -13.33 14.81 -5.38
CA ILE A 17 -12.05 15.36 -5.83
C ILE A 17 -12.20 16.89 -5.95
N GLU A 18 -11.71 17.63 -4.94
CA GLU A 18 -11.75 19.12 -4.94
C GLU A 18 -10.61 19.73 -5.74
N GLY A 19 -9.57 18.97 -6.09
CA GLY A 19 -8.42 19.41 -6.86
C GLY A 19 -7.49 18.25 -7.21
N ALA A 20 -6.61 18.46 -8.20
CA ALA A 20 -5.60 17.51 -8.63
C ALA A 20 -4.29 18.26 -8.94
N GLU A 21 -3.16 17.55 -8.82
CA GLU A 21 -1.83 18.09 -9.14
C GLU A 21 -1.50 17.80 -10.61
N VAL A 22 -0.99 18.78 -11.35
CA VAL A 22 -0.52 18.58 -12.72
C VAL A 22 0.75 17.73 -12.69
N SER A 23 0.66 16.48 -13.17
CA SER A 23 1.79 15.56 -13.22
C SER A 23 2.66 15.78 -14.43
N GLU A 24 2.05 15.91 -15.61
CA GLU A 24 2.76 16.10 -16.87
C GLU A 24 1.92 16.95 -17.83
N ILE A 25 2.60 17.76 -18.66
CA ILE A 25 1.99 18.56 -19.73
C ILE A 25 2.41 17.94 -21.07
N SER A 26 1.45 17.40 -21.82
CA SER A 26 1.67 16.66 -23.05
C SER A 26 1.81 17.55 -24.28
N VAL A 27 1.47 18.85 -24.19
CA VAL A 27 1.47 19.79 -25.33
C VAL A 27 2.30 21.03 -25.02
N LYS A 28 2.78 21.70 -26.07
CA LYS A 28 3.54 22.95 -26.02
C LYS A 28 2.80 24.06 -26.75
N VAL A 29 3.12 25.30 -26.40
CA VAL A 29 2.62 26.46 -27.13
C VAL A 29 3.05 26.38 -28.59
N GLY A 30 2.09 26.43 -29.51
CA GLY A 30 2.26 26.28 -30.95
C GLY A 30 1.93 24.90 -31.51
N ASP A 31 1.69 23.89 -30.67
CA ASP A 31 1.27 22.56 -31.10
C ASP A 31 -0.17 22.58 -31.63
N THR A 32 -0.43 21.79 -32.68
CA THR A 32 -1.78 21.57 -33.20
C THR A 32 -2.38 20.32 -32.54
N VAL A 33 -3.55 20.45 -31.96
CA VAL A 33 -4.27 19.38 -31.26
C VAL A 33 -5.64 19.13 -31.93
N SER A 34 -6.07 17.88 -31.89
CA SER A 34 -7.38 17.43 -32.38
C SER A 34 -8.29 17.13 -31.20
N ASN A 35 -9.60 17.16 -31.43
CA ASN A 35 -10.58 16.76 -30.42
C ASN A 35 -10.26 15.33 -29.91
N GLY A 36 -10.10 15.19 -28.60
CA GLY A 36 -9.74 13.95 -27.94
C GLY A 36 -8.24 13.78 -27.61
N ASP A 37 -7.37 14.67 -28.11
CA ASP A 37 -5.94 14.61 -27.77
C ASP A 37 -5.69 15.02 -26.31
N THR A 38 -4.81 14.32 -25.61
CA THR A 38 -4.46 14.60 -24.21
C THR A 38 -3.60 15.86 -24.10
N ILE A 39 -4.07 16.87 -23.38
CA ILE A 39 -3.35 18.14 -23.14
C ILE A 39 -2.40 18.01 -21.96
N LEU A 40 -2.86 17.40 -20.87
CA LEU A 40 -2.10 17.22 -19.66
C LEU A 40 -2.60 16.02 -18.85
N VAL A 41 -1.74 15.53 -17.96
CA VAL A 41 -2.05 14.46 -17.03
C VAL A 41 -2.13 15.04 -15.61
N LEU A 42 -3.25 14.77 -14.94
CA LEU A 42 -3.45 15.12 -13.55
C LEU A 42 -3.30 13.92 -12.65
N GLU A 43 -2.72 14.13 -11.49
CA GLU A 43 -2.60 13.12 -10.44
C GLU A 43 -3.38 13.58 -9.21
N SER A 44 -4.39 12.80 -8.84
CA SER A 44 -5.11 12.97 -7.58
C SER A 44 -4.66 11.91 -6.57
N ASP A 45 -5.09 12.03 -5.32
CA ASP A 45 -4.80 11.03 -4.26
C ASP A 45 -5.27 9.61 -4.61
N LYS A 46 -6.14 9.44 -5.61
CA LYS A 46 -6.78 8.17 -5.94
C LYS A 46 -6.49 7.65 -7.35
N ALA A 47 -6.21 8.52 -8.31
CA ALA A 47 -6.01 8.14 -9.70
C ALA A 47 -5.19 9.18 -10.48
N SER A 48 -4.49 8.70 -11.51
CA SER A 48 -3.93 9.52 -12.57
C SER A 48 -4.95 9.61 -13.70
N MET A 49 -5.27 10.82 -14.17
CA MET A 49 -6.27 11.07 -15.19
C MET A 49 -5.70 11.93 -16.30
N GLU A 50 -5.98 11.54 -17.53
CA GLU A 50 -5.64 12.32 -18.73
C GLU A 50 -6.78 13.28 -19.04
N ILE A 51 -6.44 14.56 -19.31
CA ILE A 51 -7.42 15.56 -19.69
C ILE A 51 -7.33 15.79 -21.20
N PRO A 52 -8.35 15.30 -21.95
CA PRO A 52 -8.42 15.50 -23.39
C PRO A 52 -8.94 16.92 -23.74
N THR A 53 -8.58 17.41 -24.91
CA THR A 53 -9.21 18.61 -25.48
C THR A 53 -10.53 18.26 -26.13
N GLU A 54 -11.53 19.12 -25.93
CA GLU A 54 -12.85 19.04 -26.60
C GLU A 54 -12.88 19.77 -27.95
N VAL A 55 -11.81 20.48 -28.29
CA VAL A 55 -11.72 21.30 -29.49
C VAL A 55 -10.43 21.03 -30.27
N SER A 56 -10.54 21.13 -31.59
CA SER A 56 -9.35 21.06 -32.47
C SER A 56 -8.84 22.46 -32.75
N GLY A 57 -7.51 22.65 -32.69
CA GLY A 57 -6.91 23.95 -32.91
C GLY A 57 -5.43 24.01 -32.55
N THR A 58 -4.88 25.23 -32.44
CA THR A 58 -3.48 25.45 -32.07
C THR A 58 -3.41 25.98 -30.65
N VAL A 59 -2.56 25.38 -29.80
CA VAL A 59 -2.33 25.80 -28.43
C VAL A 59 -1.64 27.16 -28.40
N LYS A 60 -2.30 28.18 -27.85
CA LYS A 60 -1.76 29.54 -27.74
C LYS A 60 -1.05 29.79 -26.43
N GLU A 61 -1.57 29.26 -25.35
CA GLU A 61 -1.04 29.49 -24.02
C GLU A 61 -1.33 28.30 -23.10
N VAL A 62 -0.37 27.87 -22.29
CA VAL A 62 -0.55 26.88 -21.22
C VAL A 62 -0.37 27.64 -19.91
N LEU A 63 -1.41 27.62 -19.06
CA LEU A 63 -1.51 28.44 -17.84
C LEU A 63 -1.08 27.75 -16.57
N VAL A 64 -0.73 26.46 -16.66
CA VAL A 64 -0.36 25.61 -15.52
C VAL A 64 1.05 25.05 -15.69
N GLN A 65 1.67 24.67 -14.59
CA GLN A 65 3.01 24.08 -14.57
C GLN A 65 2.97 22.70 -13.87
N PRO A 66 3.85 21.75 -14.22
CA PRO A 66 3.97 20.50 -13.49
C PRO A 66 4.22 20.74 -11.99
N GLY A 67 3.50 20.02 -11.13
CA GLY A 67 3.54 20.21 -9.67
C GLY A 67 2.56 21.24 -9.12
N THR A 68 1.75 21.90 -9.96
CA THR A 68 0.73 22.87 -9.52
C THR A 68 -0.58 22.15 -9.19
N GLU A 69 -1.16 22.46 -8.04
CA GLU A 69 -2.49 21.97 -7.66
C GLU A 69 -3.57 22.84 -8.33
N VAL A 70 -4.47 22.20 -9.09
CA VAL A 70 -5.56 22.86 -9.83
C VAL A 70 -6.92 22.38 -9.32
N LYS A 71 -7.90 23.29 -9.30
CA LYS A 71 -9.29 23.00 -8.87
C LYS A 71 -10.23 22.94 -10.05
N VAL A 72 -11.37 22.26 -9.88
CA VAL A 72 -12.44 22.22 -10.88
C VAL A 72 -12.80 23.62 -11.34
N GLY A 73 -12.87 23.81 -12.67
CA GLY A 73 -13.12 25.11 -13.30
C GLY A 73 -11.88 26.00 -13.52
N THR A 74 -10.68 25.57 -13.09
CA THR A 74 -9.44 26.32 -13.40
C THR A 74 -9.12 26.22 -14.89
N VAL A 75 -8.76 27.34 -15.54
CA VAL A 75 -8.34 27.37 -16.93
C VAL A 75 -6.93 26.77 -17.05
N LEU A 76 -6.79 25.72 -17.83
CA LEU A 76 -5.56 24.95 -18.00
C LEU A 76 -4.74 25.41 -19.20
N ALA A 77 -5.42 25.63 -20.34
CA ALA A 77 -4.79 26.06 -21.58
C ALA A 77 -5.78 26.87 -22.43
N LYS A 78 -5.25 27.65 -23.38
CA LYS A 78 -6.02 28.40 -24.39
C LYS A 78 -5.71 27.87 -25.77
N ILE A 79 -6.73 27.48 -26.52
CA ILE A 79 -6.63 26.94 -27.87
C ILE A 79 -7.33 27.86 -28.85
N GLU A 80 -6.68 28.20 -29.96
CA GLU A 80 -7.27 28.89 -31.07
C GLU A 80 -7.87 27.87 -32.03
N GLY A 81 -9.20 27.73 -32.02
CA GLY A 81 -9.94 26.74 -32.78
C GLY A 81 -10.87 27.35 -33.83
N ASP A 82 -11.22 26.56 -34.84
CA ASP A 82 -12.20 26.90 -35.87
C ASP A 82 -13.59 26.40 -35.45
N THR A 83 -14.56 27.28 -35.33
CA THR A 83 -15.94 26.96 -34.90
C THR A 83 -16.71 26.30 -36.05
N SER A 84 -16.69 24.97 -36.10
CA SER A 84 -17.73 24.24 -36.85
C SER A 84 -17.95 22.86 -36.22
N GLN A 85 -18.82 22.83 -35.19
CA GLN A 85 -19.88 21.82 -35.03
C GLN A 85 -20.50 21.94 -33.63
N GLU A 86 -21.67 22.57 -33.59
CA GLU A 86 -22.69 22.32 -32.59
C GLU A 86 -23.22 20.89 -32.82
N ASN A 87 -23.20 20.05 -31.78
CA ASN A 87 -24.04 18.86 -31.77
C ASN A 87 -24.91 18.86 -30.49
N THR A 88 -26.17 19.08 -30.75
CA THR A 88 -27.29 18.80 -29.87
C THR A 88 -27.44 17.29 -29.59
N PRO A 89 -27.90 16.90 -28.40
CA PRO A 89 -28.13 15.50 -28.08
C PRO A 89 -29.40 14.98 -28.74
N ASP A 90 -29.30 13.92 -29.50
CA ASP A 90 -30.44 13.16 -30.00
C ASP A 90 -30.73 11.97 -29.06
N ALA A 91 -32.04 11.91 -28.71
CA ALA A 91 -32.64 10.83 -27.97
C ALA A 91 -33.22 9.80 -28.92
N GLY A 92 -33.05 8.53 -28.64
CA GLY A 92 -33.95 7.50 -29.10
C GLY A 92 -33.30 6.39 -29.93
N SER A 93 -33.33 5.19 -29.44
CA SER A 93 -34.35 4.22 -29.77
C SER A 93 -34.01 2.83 -29.20
N THR A 94 -35.01 2.30 -28.57
CA THR A 94 -35.30 0.93 -28.17
C THR A 94 -35.15 -0.06 -29.31
N GLU A 95 -34.48 -1.18 -29.09
CA GLU A 95 -34.85 -2.44 -29.75
C GLU A 95 -34.84 -3.59 -28.72
N GLU A 96 -36.05 -4.09 -28.49
CA GLU A 96 -36.33 -5.36 -27.82
C GLU A 96 -35.89 -6.51 -28.73
N VAL A 97 -35.20 -7.49 -28.15
CA VAL A 97 -35.22 -8.86 -28.69
C VAL A 97 -35.57 -9.81 -27.57
N THR A 98 -36.81 -10.30 -27.70
CA THR A 98 -37.38 -11.43 -26.99
C THR A 98 -36.69 -12.73 -27.39
N GLY A 99 -36.40 -13.55 -26.41
CA GLY A 99 -35.97 -14.93 -26.61
C GLY A 99 -36.21 -15.74 -25.35
N GLU A 100 -37.41 -16.35 -25.29
CA GLU A 100 -37.82 -17.42 -24.38
C GLU A 100 -36.94 -18.64 -24.58
N LEU A 101 -36.54 -19.34 -23.48
CA LEU A 101 -36.63 -20.80 -23.38
C LEU A 101 -36.16 -21.31 -22.00
N GLU A 102 -37.18 -21.84 -21.31
CA GLU A 102 -37.26 -23.09 -20.55
C GLU A 102 -36.26 -23.41 -19.42
N THR A 103 -36.88 -23.53 -18.26
CA THR A 103 -36.41 -24.26 -17.06
C THR A 103 -36.36 -25.78 -17.30
N PRO A 104 -35.54 -26.49 -16.53
CA PRO A 104 -36.06 -27.66 -15.83
C PRO A 104 -35.87 -27.61 -14.30
N LYS A 105 -36.84 -28.20 -13.66
CA LYS A 105 -37.08 -28.42 -12.23
C LYS A 105 -36.17 -29.47 -11.61
N GLU A 106 -35.97 -29.25 -10.28
CA GLU A 106 -35.87 -30.24 -9.19
C GLU A 106 -34.69 -31.22 -9.16
N THR A 107 -33.95 -31.30 -8.02
CA THR A 107 -34.38 -31.98 -6.76
C THR A 107 -33.36 -31.79 -5.62
N THR A 108 -33.91 -31.50 -4.45
CA THR A 108 -33.65 -31.99 -3.08
C THR A 108 -32.29 -31.85 -2.40
N SER A 109 -32.33 -31.07 -1.32
CA SER A 109 -32.03 -31.45 0.08
C SER A 109 -30.57 -31.51 0.51
N ASP A 110 -30.12 -30.51 1.30
CA ASP A 110 -29.75 -30.80 2.68
C ASP A 110 -29.66 -29.51 3.55
N LYS A 111 -29.99 -29.71 4.83
CA LYS A 111 -30.30 -28.71 5.83
C LYS A 111 -29.05 -28.01 6.34
N GLN A 112 -29.07 -26.67 6.35
CA GLN A 112 -28.24 -25.86 7.27
C GLN A 112 -29.12 -25.16 8.29
N PRO A 113 -28.67 -24.94 9.54
CA PRO A 113 -29.51 -24.45 10.59
C PRO A 113 -29.82 -22.97 10.50
N ASP A 114 -31.07 -22.66 10.68
CA ASP A 114 -31.66 -21.34 10.80
C ASP A 114 -30.95 -20.45 11.82
N MET A 115 -30.25 -19.43 11.36
CA MET A 115 -30.00 -18.25 12.15
C MET A 115 -31.21 -17.32 11.99
N LYS A 116 -32.21 -17.52 12.85
CA LYS A 116 -33.34 -16.60 13.02
C LYS A 116 -32.80 -15.27 13.55
N THR A 117 -32.51 -14.32 12.65
CA THR A 117 -32.53 -12.91 12.98
C THR A 117 -33.96 -12.53 13.29
N VAL A 118 -34.22 -12.24 14.55
CA VAL A 118 -35.48 -11.74 15.08
C VAL A 118 -35.72 -10.34 14.51
N PHE A 119 -36.38 -10.26 13.36
CA PHE A 119 -37.05 -9.03 12.95
C PHE A 119 -38.43 -9.03 13.63
N ALA A 120 -38.50 -8.40 14.76
CA ALA A 120 -39.80 -8.08 15.38
C ALA A 120 -40.59 -7.19 14.42
N ASP A 121 -41.68 -7.70 13.94
CA ASP A 121 -42.70 -6.99 13.14
C ASP A 121 -43.45 -6.05 14.09
N ASP A 122 -42.87 -4.88 14.37
CA ASP A 122 -43.48 -3.86 15.23
C ASP A 122 -44.32 -2.94 14.36
N LYS A 123 -45.64 -3.11 14.49
CA LYS A 123 -46.71 -2.43 13.74
C LYS A 123 -46.92 -0.98 14.15
N ASP A 124 -45.91 -0.21 14.51
CA ASP A 124 -46.05 1.21 14.78
C ASP A 124 -45.58 2.09 13.60
N LYS A 125 -46.57 2.51 12.85
CA LYS A 125 -46.74 3.74 12.02
C LYS A 125 -45.50 4.40 11.41
N LEU A 126 -44.58 3.64 10.83
CA LEU A 126 -43.55 4.20 9.96
C LEU A 126 -44.11 4.45 8.56
N PHE A 127 -44.25 5.71 8.16
CA PHE A 127 -44.73 6.08 6.83
C PHE A 127 -43.57 5.98 5.81
N ALA A 128 -43.50 4.88 5.06
CA ALA A 128 -42.55 4.70 3.96
C ALA A 128 -43.28 4.05 2.76
N SER A 129 -42.82 4.37 1.56
CA SER A 129 -43.37 3.74 0.34
C SER A 129 -42.93 2.26 0.25
N PRO A 130 -43.69 1.41 -0.49
CA PRO A 130 -43.29 0.02 -0.68
C PRO A 130 -41.89 -0.16 -1.27
N SER A 131 -41.47 0.74 -2.17
CA SER A 131 -40.13 0.74 -2.77
C SER A 131 -39.01 1.07 -1.72
N VAL A 132 -39.25 2.02 -0.82
CA VAL A 132 -38.29 2.36 0.26
C VAL A 132 -38.20 1.20 1.26
N ARG A 133 -39.34 0.56 1.62
CA ARG A 133 -39.35 -0.62 2.48
C ARG A 133 -38.62 -1.82 1.88
N ARG A 134 -38.73 -2.02 0.57
CA ARG A 134 -38.00 -3.06 -0.15
C ARG A 134 -36.49 -2.78 -0.15
N LEU A 135 -36.10 -1.56 -0.52
CA LEU A 135 -34.69 -1.16 -0.56
C LEU A 135 -34.03 -1.21 0.82
N SER A 136 -34.73 -0.79 1.89
CA SER A 136 -34.21 -0.88 3.26
C SER A 136 -33.96 -2.33 3.70
N ARG A 137 -34.85 -3.27 3.31
CA ARG A 137 -34.65 -4.72 3.56
C ARG A 137 -33.51 -5.30 2.76
N GLU A 138 -33.38 -4.94 1.48
CA GLU A 138 -32.25 -5.35 0.63
C GLU A 138 -30.90 -4.88 1.18
N LEU A 139 -30.87 -3.70 1.80
CA LEU A 139 -29.67 -3.11 2.38
C LEU A 139 -29.48 -3.41 3.90
N GLY A 140 -30.39 -4.15 4.53
CA GLY A 140 -30.31 -4.47 5.95
C GLY A 140 -30.46 -3.27 6.90
N ILE A 141 -31.07 -2.14 6.43
CA ILE A 141 -31.16 -0.88 7.17
C ILE A 141 -32.53 -0.78 7.86
N SER A 142 -32.54 -0.52 9.18
CA SER A 142 -33.78 -0.27 9.91
C SER A 142 -34.32 1.12 9.61
N LEU A 143 -35.57 1.19 9.13
CA LEU A 143 -36.26 2.46 8.84
C LEU A 143 -36.54 3.29 10.09
N GLN A 144 -36.48 2.70 11.28
CA GLN A 144 -36.65 3.40 12.57
C GLN A 144 -35.55 4.42 12.86
N LEU A 145 -34.39 4.23 12.24
CA LEU A 145 -33.20 5.09 12.40
C LEU A 145 -33.21 6.30 11.44
N ILE A 146 -34.22 6.38 10.55
CA ILE A 146 -34.25 7.37 9.48
C ILE A 146 -35.37 8.39 9.72
N PRO A 147 -35.07 9.66 9.97
CA PRO A 147 -36.10 10.70 10.05
C PRO A 147 -36.68 10.95 8.64
N GLY A 148 -38.01 10.81 8.51
CA GLY A 148 -38.70 11.06 7.25
C GLY A 148 -38.93 12.55 6.99
N THR A 149 -38.50 13.06 5.83
CA THR A 149 -38.69 14.46 5.41
C THR A 149 -39.92 14.68 4.51
N GLY A 150 -40.57 13.61 4.06
CA GLY A 150 -41.73 13.67 3.22
C GLY A 150 -43.03 14.13 3.94
N LYS A 151 -44.11 14.38 3.19
CA LYS A 151 -45.43 14.78 3.73
C LYS A 151 -45.88 13.84 4.84
N LYS A 152 -46.25 14.40 6.00
CA LYS A 152 -46.63 13.71 7.25
C LYS A 152 -45.56 12.78 7.80
N GLY A 153 -44.27 13.17 7.73
CA GLY A 153 -43.17 12.37 8.26
C GLY A 153 -42.86 11.09 7.45
N ARG A 154 -43.22 11.04 6.17
CA ARG A 154 -42.94 9.87 5.31
C ARG A 154 -41.44 9.82 4.99
N ILE A 155 -40.87 8.63 5.15
CA ILE A 155 -39.47 8.34 4.73
C ILE A 155 -39.44 8.23 3.21
N THR A 156 -38.62 9.07 2.59
CA THR A 156 -38.38 9.11 1.14
C THR A 156 -37.17 8.28 0.76
N LYS A 157 -36.95 8.04 -0.53
CA LYS A 157 -35.72 7.39 -1.03
C LYS A 157 -34.48 8.25 -0.76
N ASP A 158 -34.64 9.57 -0.80
CA ASP A 158 -33.56 10.52 -0.51
C ASP A 158 -33.13 10.50 0.97
N ASP A 159 -34.10 10.32 1.89
CA ASP A 159 -33.79 10.15 3.32
C ASP A 159 -32.96 8.89 3.57
N LEU A 160 -33.32 7.77 2.91
CA LEU A 160 -32.58 6.53 3.00
C LEU A 160 -31.17 6.68 2.42
N ASN A 161 -31.02 7.30 1.25
CA ASN A 161 -29.74 7.57 0.64
C ASN A 161 -28.88 8.51 1.49
N ALA A 162 -29.46 9.56 2.08
CA ALA A 162 -28.78 10.47 2.97
C ALA A 162 -28.29 9.75 4.27
N HIS A 163 -29.09 8.81 4.79
CA HIS A 163 -28.70 7.99 5.93
C HIS A 163 -27.51 7.08 5.58
N ILE A 164 -27.56 6.40 4.42
CA ILE A 164 -26.46 5.56 3.92
C ILE A 164 -25.19 6.39 3.76
N LYS A 165 -25.26 7.55 3.10
CA LYS A 165 -24.12 8.45 2.94
C LYS A 165 -23.54 8.91 4.28
N ARG A 166 -24.38 9.17 5.30
CA ARG A 166 -23.91 9.51 6.66
C ARG A 166 -23.24 8.34 7.37
N GLN A 167 -23.79 7.13 7.25
CA GLN A 167 -23.16 5.94 7.81
C GLN A 167 -21.83 5.63 7.16
N MET A 168 -21.75 5.64 5.83
CA MET A 168 -20.49 5.47 5.10
C MET A 168 -19.45 6.56 5.43
N ALA A 169 -19.90 7.79 5.70
CA ALA A 169 -19.04 8.88 6.15
C ALA A 169 -18.64 8.72 7.65
N ALA A 170 -19.47 8.11 8.48
CA ALA A 170 -19.17 7.82 9.87
C ALA A 170 -18.18 6.66 10.00
N ASP A 171 -18.29 5.61 9.19
CA ASP A 171 -17.33 4.51 9.14
C ASP A 171 -15.94 4.99 8.67
N ARG A 172 -15.88 6.01 7.82
CA ARG A 172 -14.62 6.72 7.48
C ARG A 172 -14.07 7.56 8.63
N LYS A 173 -14.89 7.98 9.60
CA LYS A 173 -14.48 8.77 10.77
C LYS A 173 -14.12 7.93 11.99
N THR A 174 -14.40 6.63 12.03
CA THR A 174 -13.99 5.70 13.08
C THR A 174 -12.52 5.25 13.01
N ALA A 175 -11.74 5.73 12.06
CA ALA A 175 -10.31 5.86 12.28
C ALA A 175 -10.15 6.79 13.51
N VAL A 176 -9.72 6.22 14.63
CA VAL A 176 -9.55 6.86 15.93
C VAL A 176 -8.92 8.25 15.74
N SER A 177 -9.77 9.27 15.64
CA SER A 177 -9.35 10.65 15.68
C SER A 177 -9.05 10.96 17.16
N ILE A 178 -7.80 10.80 17.55
CA ILE A 178 -7.29 11.27 18.86
C ILE A 178 -7.12 12.82 18.81
N ASN A 179 -7.81 13.50 17.93
CA ASN A 179 -7.67 14.94 17.75
C ASN A 179 -8.80 15.69 18.45
N ASN A 180 -8.69 15.84 19.77
CA ASN A 180 -8.98 17.15 20.36
C ASN A 180 -7.79 18.04 19.96
N GLU A 181 -8.04 19.10 19.21
CA GLU A 181 -7.01 20.12 18.95
C GLU A 181 -6.60 20.72 20.30
N VAL A 182 -5.47 20.25 20.79
CA VAL A 182 -4.89 20.78 22.02
C VAL A 182 -4.03 21.96 21.64
N ASP A 183 -4.36 23.13 22.18
CA ASP A 183 -3.51 24.33 22.04
C ASP A 183 -2.28 24.20 22.93
N TYR A 184 -1.17 23.78 22.36
CA TYR A 184 0.10 23.62 23.07
C TYR A 184 0.78 24.95 23.42
N SER A 185 0.38 26.07 22.81
CA SER A 185 0.99 27.38 23.06
C SER A 185 0.74 27.90 24.49
N GLN A 186 -0.31 27.36 25.15
CA GLN A 186 -0.61 27.67 26.54
C GLN A 186 0.46 27.20 27.56
N TRP A 187 1.35 26.27 27.16
CA TRP A 187 2.42 25.76 28.02
C TRP A 187 3.82 26.25 27.66
N GLY A 188 3.98 26.96 26.52
CA GLY A 188 5.27 27.49 26.11
C GLY A 188 5.36 27.80 24.62
N ASN A 189 6.54 28.21 24.18
CA ASN A 189 6.79 28.46 22.76
C ASN A 189 6.74 27.15 21.97
N ILE A 190 6.01 27.15 20.87
CA ILE A 190 5.87 26.02 19.95
C ILE A 190 6.41 26.41 18.57
N GLU A 191 6.85 25.39 17.83
CA GLU A 191 7.23 25.48 16.43
C GLU A 191 6.43 24.44 15.64
N GLU A 192 5.69 24.89 14.65
CA GLU A 192 4.95 23.98 13.76
C GLU A 192 5.78 23.66 12.53
N VAL A 193 6.08 22.37 12.32
CA VAL A 193 6.86 21.88 11.17
C VAL A 193 5.98 21.01 10.28
N LYS A 194 5.86 21.37 9.01
CA LYS A 194 5.09 20.60 8.03
C LYS A 194 5.81 19.28 7.72
N LEU A 195 5.08 18.17 7.81
CA LEU A 195 5.58 16.85 7.39
C LEU A 195 5.76 16.82 5.87
N SER A 196 6.84 16.16 5.41
CA SER A 196 7.04 15.89 3.98
C SER A 196 5.94 14.96 3.41
N LYS A 197 5.69 15.03 2.09
CA LYS A 197 4.72 14.16 1.38
C LYS A 197 5.00 12.66 1.70
N ILE A 198 6.26 12.26 1.65
CA ILE A 198 6.67 10.87 1.96
C ILE A 198 6.31 10.51 3.40
N LYS A 199 6.61 11.34 4.39
CA LYS A 199 6.29 11.06 5.80
C LYS A 199 4.78 10.93 6.02
N LYS A 200 3.96 11.75 5.35
CA LYS A 200 2.49 11.66 5.43
C LYS A 200 1.97 10.34 4.87
N ILE A 201 2.42 9.94 3.66
CA ILE A 201 2.00 8.70 3.00
C ILE A 201 2.46 7.48 3.80
N THR A 202 3.73 7.46 4.21
CA THR A 202 4.29 6.35 5.01
C THR A 202 3.59 6.23 6.36
N GLY A 203 3.32 7.35 7.04
CA GLY A 203 2.61 7.35 8.32
C GLY A 203 1.21 6.74 8.21
N LYS A 204 0.45 7.11 7.17
CA LYS A 204 -0.86 6.54 6.90
C LYS A 204 -0.79 5.02 6.65
N ARG A 205 0.13 4.57 5.78
CA ARG A 205 0.32 3.13 5.50
C ARG A 205 0.75 2.33 6.72
N LEU A 206 1.64 2.87 7.55
CA LEU A 206 2.07 2.23 8.79
C LEU A 206 0.94 2.13 9.81
N GLN A 207 0.09 3.16 9.91
CA GLN A 207 -1.10 3.14 10.76
C GLN A 207 -2.10 2.07 10.29
N GLU A 208 -2.37 2.00 8.98
CA GLU A 208 -3.23 0.97 8.39
C GLU A 208 -2.68 -0.44 8.63
N ALA A 209 -1.38 -0.65 8.44
CA ALA A 209 -0.71 -1.93 8.71
C ALA A 209 -0.83 -2.33 10.18
N TRP A 210 -0.56 -1.39 11.10
CA TRP A 210 -0.65 -1.64 12.54
C TRP A 210 -2.06 -1.96 13.02
N GLN A 211 -3.07 -1.30 12.46
CA GLN A 211 -4.48 -1.54 12.82
C GLN A 211 -5.05 -2.79 12.15
N GLY A 212 -4.62 -3.10 10.94
CA GLY A 212 -5.17 -4.21 10.14
C GLY A 212 -4.50 -5.55 10.36
N ILE A 213 -3.28 -5.59 10.91
CA ILE A 213 -2.51 -6.81 11.10
C ILE A 213 -2.22 -7.02 12.59
N PRO A 214 -2.68 -8.12 13.20
CA PRO A 214 -2.29 -8.48 14.57
C PRO A 214 -0.83 -8.95 14.59
N HIS A 215 0.10 -8.01 14.87
CA HIS A 215 1.52 -8.26 14.93
C HIS A 215 1.92 -9.05 16.18
N VAL A 216 2.71 -10.10 16.00
CA VAL A 216 3.50 -10.73 17.05
C VAL A 216 4.96 -10.68 16.65
N THR A 217 5.84 -10.45 17.62
CA THR A 217 7.28 -10.39 17.37
C THR A 217 8.01 -11.42 18.20
N GLN A 218 8.78 -12.26 17.53
CA GLN A 218 9.71 -13.21 18.12
C GLN A 218 11.12 -12.62 18.10
N PHE A 219 11.85 -12.77 19.20
CA PHE A 219 13.23 -12.29 19.33
C PHE A 219 14.19 -13.46 19.48
N ASP A 220 15.32 -13.41 18.81
CA ASP A 220 16.37 -14.41 18.93
C ASP A 220 17.75 -13.82 18.64
N THR A 221 18.79 -14.61 18.80
CA THR A 221 20.18 -14.23 18.50
C THR A 221 20.87 -15.34 17.71
N ALA A 222 21.76 -14.96 16.78
CA ALA A 222 22.59 -15.90 16.03
C ALA A 222 24.09 -15.60 16.27
N ASP A 223 24.88 -16.64 16.41
CA ASP A 223 26.35 -16.54 16.39
C ASP A 223 26.83 -16.39 14.94
N ILE A 224 27.25 -15.19 14.60
CA ILE A 224 27.75 -14.85 13.27
C ILE A 224 29.28 -14.72 13.21
N THR A 225 29.99 -15.36 14.14
CA THR A 225 31.46 -15.30 14.20
C THR A 225 32.08 -15.82 12.90
N ASP A 226 31.68 -16.99 12.46
CA ASP A 226 32.20 -17.62 11.24
C ASP A 226 31.70 -16.89 9.97
N LEU A 227 30.47 -16.38 9.99
CA LEU A 227 29.94 -15.54 8.93
C LEU A 227 30.75 -14.25 8.77
N ASP A 228 31.18 -13.61 9.86
CA ASP A 228 32.02 -12.41 9.81
C ASP A 228 33.43 -12.72 9.24
N LEU A 229 34.00 -13.87 9.61
CA LEU A 229 35.26 -14.33 9.03
C LEU A 229 35.10 -14.49 7.51
N ARG A 230 34.06 -15.21 7.07
CA ARG A 230 33.81 -15.42 5.65
C ARG A 230 33.54 -14.12 4.88
N ARG A 231 32.79 -13.20 5.49
CA ARG A 231 32.56 -11.88 4.91
C ARG A 231 33.88 -11.08 4.74
N ARG A 232 34.79 -11.17 5.70
CA ARG A 232 36.12 -10.51 5.61
C ARG A 232 36.98 -11.12 4.51
N GLU A 233 37.00 -12.45 4.36
CA GLU A 233 37.68 -13.13 3.25
C GLU A 233 37.16 -12.65 1.90
N ILE A 234 35.85 -12.66 1.70
CA ILE A 234 35.24 -12.18 0.46
C ILE A 234 35.59 -10.70 0.21
N ASN A 235 35.58 -9.86 1.25
CA ASN A 235 35.99 -8.45 1.09
C ASN A 235 37.44 -8.29 0.69
N ASN A 236 38.35 -9.13 1.17
CA ASN A 236 39.76 -9.11 0.77
C ASN A 236 39.89 -9.45 -0.74
N ASP A 237 39.16 -10.45 -1.20
CA ASP A 237 39.14 -10.83 -2.63
C ASP A 237 38.53 -9.75 -3.52
N LEU A 238 37.51 -9.06 -3.04
CA LEU A 238 36.80 -8.00 -3.76
C LEU A 238 37.49 -6.63 -3.68
N GLN A 239 38.54 -6.47 -2.87
CA GLN A 239 39.24 -5.19 -2.68
C GLN A 239 39.70 -4.58 -4.01
N LYS A 240 40.16 -5.42 -4.96
CA LYS A 240 40.55 -5.00 -6.31
C LYS A 240 39.41 -4.48 -7.17
N LYS A 241 38.17 -4.83 -6.85
CA LYS A 241 36.96 -4.43 -7.57
C LYS A 241 36.23 -3.23 -6.97
N ASN A 242 36.74 -2.65 -5.87
CA ASN A 242 36.09 -1.56 -5.14
C ASN A 242 34.68 -1.90 -4.63
N ILE A 243 34.37 -3.18 -4.44
CA ILE A 243 33.09 -3.67 -3.92
C ILE A 243 33.30 -4.03 -2.45
N LYS A 244 32.42 -3.54 -1.59
CA LYS A 244 32.41 -3.88 -0.17
C LYS A 244 31.12 -4.60 0.18
N THR A 245 31.25 -5.86 0.58
CA THR A 245 30.14 -6.66 1.06
C THR A 245 29.86 -6.42 2.54
N THR A 246 28.61 -6.13 2.88
CA THR A 246 28.08 -6.02 4.24
C THR A 246 27.46 -7.36 4.67
N PHE A 247 26.85 -7.42 5.86
CA PHE A 247 26.09 -8.60 6.28
C PHE A 247 24.79 -8.79 5.49
N LEU A 248 24.23 -7.72 4.92
CA LEU A 248 22.89 -7.75 4.32
C LEU A 248 22.74 -8.76 3.16
N PRO A 249 23.65 -8.89 2.18
CA PRO A 249 23.57 -9.93 1.15
C PRO A 249 23.50 -11.35 1.72
N PHE A 250 24.26 -11.63 2.79
CA PHE A 250 24.23 -12.93 3.46
C PHE A 250 22.90 -13.17 4.15
N LEU A 251 22.37 -12.15 4.84
CA LEU A 251 21.06 -12.20 5.49
C LEU A 251 19.94 -12.42 4.47
N MET A 252 20.01 -11.78 3.31
CA MET A 252 19.04 -11.98 2.23
C MET A 252 19.04 -13.45 1.76
N LYS A 253 20.20 -14.03 1.50
CA LYS A 253 20.33 -15.45 1.10
C LYS A 253 19.84 -16.37 2.20
N ALA A 254 20.26 -16.16 3.44
CA ALA A 254 19.83 -16.98 4.58
C ALA A 254 18.29 -16.90 4.79
N THR A 255 17.72 -15.69 4.66
CA THR A 255 16.27 -15.48 4.73
C THR A 255 15.54 -16.25 3.62
N VAL A 256 16.05 -16.22 2.40
CA VAL A 256 15.46 -16.99 1.28
C VAL A 256 15.47 -18.48 1.56
N GLU A 257 16.53 -19.04 2.12
CA GLU A 257 16.55 -20.46 2.48
C GLU A 257 15.54 -20.79 3.60
N ALA A 258 15.40 -19.90 4.60
CA ALA A 258 14.37 -20.06 5.63
C ALA A 258 12.94 -19.96 5.04
N LEU A 259 12.70 -19.05 4.08
CA LEU A 259 11.42 -18.90 3.38
C LEU A 259 11.09 -20.13 2.49
N LYS A 260 12.10 -20.78 1.92
CA LYS A 260 11.93 -22.05 1.18
C LYS A 260 11.54 -23.21 2.10
N ALA A 261 12.13 -23.25 3.29
CA ALA A 261 11.82 -24.25 4.30
C ALA A 261 10.42 -24.04 4.91
N MET A 262 9.96 -22.81 5.00
CA MET A 262 8.67 -22.43 5.62
C MET A 262 7.90 -21.47 4.70
N PRO A 263 7.23 -21.99 3.64
CA PRO A 263 6.63 -21.17 2.57
C PRO A 263 5.51 -20.22 3.02
N GLU A 264 4.86 -20.50 4.15
CA GLU A 264 3.83 -19.63 4.73
C GLU A 264 4.36 -18.21 5.05
N PHE A 265 5.65 -18.05 5.34
CA PHE A 265 6.28 -16.75 5.53
C PHE A 265 6.51 -16.00 4.21
N ASN A 266 6.52 -16.71 3.07
CA ASN A 266 6.65 -16.13 1.73
C ASN A 266 5.29 -16.03 1.03
N SER A 267 4.30 -15.47 1.71
CA SER A 267 2.91 -15.48 1.26
C SER A 267 2.23 -14.10 1.37
N SER A 268 0.99 -14.05 0.99
CA SER A 268 0.06 -12.94 1.24
C SER A 268 -1.33 -13.48 1.50
N LEU A 269 -2.06 -12.84 2.41
CA LEU A 269 -3.48 -13.10 2.61
C LEU A 269 -4.28 -12.42 1.50
N ASN A 270 -5.28 -13.11 0.92
CA ASN A 270 -6.16 -12.48 -0.06
C ASN A 270 -7.05 -11.42 0.62
N HIS A 271 -7.76 -10.63 -0.18
CA HIS A 271 -8.59 -9.53 0.32
C HIS A 271 -9.80 -9.97 1.17
N THR A 272 -10.27 -11.22 1.01
CA THR A 272 -11.35 -11.79 1.83
C THR A 272 -10.85 -12.35 3.17
N GLY A 273 -9.55 -12.55 3.32
CA GLY A 273 -8.97 -13.20 4.50
C GLY A 273 -9.11 -14.72 4.54
N GLU A 274 -9.61 -15.35 3.47
CA GLU A 274 -9.92 -16.79 3.43
C GLU A 274 -8.86 -17.64 2.74
N THR A 275 -7.98 -17.02 1.94
CA THR A 275 -7.01 -17.76 1.12
C THR A 275 -5.61 -17.19 1.28
N LEU A 276 -4.65 -18.07 1.53
CA LEU A 276 -3.22 -17.76 1.56
C LEU A 276 -2.62 -17.96 0.17
N ILE A 277 -1.97 -16.94 -0.35
CA ILE A 277 -1.29 -16.94 -1.64
C ILE A 277 0.19 -17.21 -1.39
N LEU A 278 0.65 -18.43 -1.60
CA LEU A 278 2.07 -18.79 -1.52
C LEU A 278 2.81 -18.31 -2.77
N LYS A 279 3.95 -17.66 -2.58
CA LYS A 279 4.76 -17.08 -3.66
C LYS A 279 5.97 -17.98 -3.92
N ASN A 280 6.14 -18.44 -5.15
CA ASN A 280 7.28 -19.26 -5.56
C ASN A 280 8.40 -18.42 -6.20
N TYR A 281 8.55 -17.18 -5.74
CA TYR A 281 9.61 -16.24 -6.09
C TYR A 281 10.03 -15.48 -4.84
N TYR A 282 11.28 -15.03 -4.79
CA TYR A 282 11.89 -14.48 -3.57
C TYR A 282 12.44 -13.08 -3.83
N ASN A 283 11.59 -12.09 -3.63
CA ASN A 283 11.89 -10.68 -3.78
C ASN A 283 11.97 -10.03 -2.39
N ILE A 284 13.15 -9.60 -1.99
CA ILE A 284 13.37 -9.11 -0.62
C ILE A 284 13.35 -7.57 -0.61
N GLY A 285 12.40 -7.02 0.14
CA GLY A 285 12.36 -5.60 0.47
C GLY A 285 13.45 -5.24 1.47
N ILE A 286 14.14 -4.13 1.24
CA ILE A 286 15.18 -3.64 2.15
C ILE A 286 14.81 -2.25 2.64
N ALA A 287 14.62 -2.10 3.96
CA ALA A 287 14.34 -0.80 4.54
C ALA A 287 15.58 0.12 4.45
N VAL A 288 15.44 1.25 3.76
CA VAL A 288 16.49 2.25 3.57
C VAL A 288 16.04 3.57 4.16
N ASP A 289 16.82 4.08 5.12
CA ASP A 289 16.66 5.41 5.66
C ASP A 289 17.17 6.46 4.66
N THR A 290 16.33 7.49 4.41
CA THR A 290 16.65 8.60 3.51
C THR A 290 16.34 9.94 4.16
N PRO A 291 16.93 11.06 3.70
CA PRO A 291 16.61 12.39 4.22
C PRO A 291 15.11 12.74 4.20
N ASN A 292 14.36 12.15 3.28
CA ASN A 292 12.93 12.41 3.11
C ASN A 292 12.02 11.43 3.90
N GLY A 293 12.59 10.37 4.48
CA GLY A 293 11.88 9.33 5.21
C GLY A 293 12.30 7.92 4.79
N LEU A 294 11.68 6.91 5.40
CA LEU A 294 11.96 5.49 5.13
C LEU A 294 11.30 5.05 3.83
N VAL A 295 12.08 4.34 2.99
CA VAL A 295 11.58 3.67 1.78
C VAL A 295 12.03 2.21 1.77
N VAL A 296 11.28 1.33 1.09
CA VAL A 296 11.56 -0.11 1.03
C VAL A 296 11.69 -0.54 -0.43
N PRO A 297 12.84 -0.29 -1.08
CA PRO A 297 13.12 -0.87 -2.38
C PRO A 297 13.21 -2.39 -2.32
N VAL A 298 12.85 -3.04 -3.44
CA VAL A 298 12.76 -4.49 -3.57
C VAL A 298 13.90 -5.01 -4.45
N ILE A 299 14.70 -5.91 -3.90
CA ILE A 299 15.70 -6.69 -4.64
C ILE A 299 15.00 -7.96 -5.13
N LYS A 300 14.89 -8.11 -6.44
CA LYS A 300 14.16 -9.23 -7.07
C LYS A 300 15.05 -10.45 -7.22
N ASP A 301 14.42 -11.63 -7.28
CA ASP A 301 15.05 -12.91 -7.61
C ASP A 301 16.34 -13.19 -6.81
N VAL A 302 16.24 -12.98 -5.49
CA VAL A 302 17.39 -13.11 -4.56
C VAL A 302 17.94 -14.53 -4.51
N ASP A 303 17.08 -15.52 -4.70
CA ASP A 303 17.43 -16.94 -4.75
C ASP A 303 18.42 -17.27 -5.87
N SER A 304 18.31 -16.61 -7.02
CA SER A 304 19.14 -16.84 -8.21
C SER A 304 20.47 -16.06 -8.21
N LYS A 305 20.65 -15.12 -7.28
CA LYS A 305 21.79 -14.19 -7.25
C LYS A 305 22.85 -14.59 -6.23
N GLY A 306 24.13 -14.45 -6.59
CA GLY A 306 25.25 -14.64 -5.67
C GLY A 306 25.51 -13.43 -4.78
N ILE A 307 26.28 -13.62 -3.70
CA ILE A 307 26.60 -12.58 -2.70
C ILE A 307 27.22 -11.32 -3.32
N VAL A 308 28.12 -11.46 -4.29
CA VAL A 308 28.79 -10.33 -4.96
C VAL A 308 27.76 -9.50 -5.74
N GLN A 309 26.94 -10.15 -6.54
CA GLN A 309 25.90 -9.49 -7.34
C GLN A 309 24.87 -8.78 -6.44
N LEU A 310 24.44 -9.42 -5.36
CA LEU A 310 23.55 -8.79 -4.37
C LEU A 310 24.22 -7.58 -3.69
N SER A 311 25.52 -7.63 -3.44
CA SER A 311 26.25 -6.50 -2.86
C SER A 311 26.29 -5.29 -3.79
N GLU A 312 26.51 -5.50 -5.09
CA GLU A 312 26.51 -4.45 -6.11
C GLU A 312 25.12 -3.83 -6.31
N GLU A 313 24.09 -4.69 -6.38
CA GLU A 313 22.71 -4.26 -6.55
C GLU A 313 22.23 -3.46 -5.33
N LEU A 314 22.53 -3.92 -4.11
CA LEU A 314 22.21 -3.20 -2.87
C LEU A 314 22.89 -1.84 -2.80
N LEU A 315 24.15 -1.75 -3.20
CA LEU A 315 24.89 -0.48 -3.21
C LEU A 315 24.22 0.51 -4.17
N THR A 316 23.85 0.06 -5.37
CA THR A 316 23.22 0.89 -6.40
C THR A 316 21.82 1.32 -5.97
N THR A 317 21.02 0.38 -5.47
CA THR A 317 19.65 0.63 -5.00
C THR A 317 19.63 1.57 -3.81
N SER A 318 20.52 1.37 -2.82
CA SER A 318 20.65 2.23 -1.66
C SER A 318 21.07 3.67 -2.01
N LYS A 319 21.98 3.83 -2.99
CA LYS A 319 22.34 5.16 -3.52
C LYS A 319 21.17 5.82 -4.22
N SER A 320 20.42 5.06 -5.05
CA SER A 320 19.24 5.58 -5.74
C SER A 320 18.14 5.98 -4.77
N ALA A 321 17.93 5.20 -3.70
CA ALA A 321 16.99 5.51 -2.64
C ALA A 321 17.30 6.85 -1.94
N ARG A 322 18.54 7.01 -1.49
CA ARG A 322 18.97 8.25 -0.80
C ARG A 322 18.94 9.47 -1.68
N ASN A 323 19.14 9.30 -2.98
CA ASN A 323 19.09 10.38 -3.97
C ASN A 323 17.68 10.65 -4.51
N GLY A 324 16.64 9.96 -4.01
CA GLY A 324 15.26 10.11 -4.48
C GLY A 324 15.03 9.67 -5.93
N LYS A 325 15.85 8.74 -6.46
CA LYS A 325 15.83 8.28 -7.86
C LYS A 325 15.22 6.90 -8.04
N LEU A 326 14.51 6.38 -7.03
CA LEU A 326 13.78 5.12 -7.16
C LEU A 326 12.54 5.30 -8.03
N LYS A 327 12.29 4.34 -8.92
CA LYS A 327 11.06 4.27 -9.71
C LYS A 327 9.97 3.57 -8.89
N PRO A 328 8.68 3.82 -9.16
CA PRO A 328 7.58 3.10 -8.50
C PRO A 328 7.66 1.58 -8.66
N SER A 329 8.24 1.07 -9.77
CA SER A 329 8.51 -0.35 -10.00
C SER A 329 9.49 -0.96 -9.01
N ASP A 330 10.42 -0.16 -8.48
CA ASP A 330 11.47 -0.62 -7.57
C ASP A 330 10.96 -0.82 -6.13
N LEU A 331 9.74 -0.34 -5.86
CA LEU A 331 9.06 -0.43 -4.56
C LEU A 331 7.96 -1.50 -4.55
N LYS A 332 7.79 -2.27 -5.65
CA LYS A 332 6.69 -3.22 -5.81
C LYS A 332 7.19 -4.65 -5.97
N GLY A 333 6.34 -5.60 -5.56
CA GLY A 333 6.57 -7.03 -5.78
C GLY A 333 7.45 -7.70 -4.71
N GLY A 334 7.65 -7.06 -3.55
CA GLY A 334 8.29 -7.67 -2.39
C GLY A 334 7.48 -8.86 -1.85
N THR A 335 8.19 -9.84 -1.33
CA THR A 335 7.57 -11.03 -0.70
C THR A 335 7.85 -11.08 0.79
N PHE A 336 8.95 -10.48 1.22
CA PHE A 336 9.39 -10.40 2.60
C PHE A 336 10.34 -9.21 2.76
N THR A 337 10.34 -8.53 3.91
CA THR A 337 11.18 -7.35 4.13
C THR A 337 12.25 -7.59 5.19
N ILE A 338 13.45 -7.03 4.99
CA ILE A 338 14.50 -6.96 6.01
C ILE A 338 14.73 -5.49 6.37
N SER A 339 14.63 -5.19 7.66
CA SER A 339 14.96 -3.89 8.25
C SER A 339 16.23 -4.01 9.09
N SER A 340 17.31 -3.33 8.70
CA SER A 340 18.59 -3.44 9.40
C SER A 340 18.98 -2.12 10.08
N LEU A 341 19.05 -2.16 11.41
CA LEU A 341 19.56 -1.10 12.27
C LEU A 341 20.96 -1.41 12.81
N GLY A 342 21.61 -2.46 12.31
CA GLY A 342 22.93 -2.92 12.78
C GLY A 342 24.03 -1.88 12.71
N GLY A 343 23.95 -0.92 11.78
CA GLY A 343 24.87 0.21 11.66
C GLY A 343 24.52 1.41 12.55
N ILE A 344 23.33 1.43 13.17
CA ILE A 344 22.81 2.57 13.95
C ILE A 344 22.88 2.27 15.45
N GLY A 345 22.22 1.20 15.89
CA GLY A 345 22.18 0.84 17.31
C GLY A 345 20.94 0.00 17.67
N GLY A 346 20.69 -0.14 18.98
CA GLY A 346 19.60 -0.94 19.52
C GLY A 346 19.97 -2.42 19.69
N SER A 347 19.37 -3.06 20.69
CA SER A 347 19.54 -4.50 20.94
C SER A 347 18.45 -5.32 20.25
N PHE A 348 17.20 -4.84 20.32
CA PHE A 348 16.03 -5.42 19.66
C PHE A 348 15.04 -4.30 19.29
N PHE A 349 14.17 -4.56 18.33
CA PHE A 349 13.05 -3.70 18.00
C PHE A 349 11.92 -4.53 17.36
N THR A 350 10.72 -3.98 17.31
CA THR A 350 9.54 -4.60 16.71
C THR A 350 9.25 -3.94 15.37
N PRO A 351 9.72 -4.50 14.23
CA PRO A 351 9.43 -3.94 12.92
C PRO A 351 7.94 -4.08 12.58
N ILE A 352 7.38 -3.10 11.88
CA ILE A 352 6.01 -3.14 11.36
C ILE A 352 6.04 -3.83 9.99
N ILE A 353 5.16 -4.79 9.79
CA ILE A 353 5.03 -5.54 8.53
C ILE A 353 4.64 -4.57 7.40
N ASN A 354 5.22 -4.78 6.22
CA ASN A 354 4.93 -4.01 5.01
C ASN A 354 3.89 -4.75 4.14
N PRO A 355 2.59 -4.43 4.23
CA PRO A 355 1.58 -5.14 3.46
C PRO A 355 1.85 -5.07 1.94
N PRO A 356 1.56 -6.12 1.17
CA PRO A 356 0.83 -7.35 1.50
C PRO A 356 1.70 -8.51 1.99
N GLU A 357 2.89 -8.25 2.52
CA GLU A 357 3.76 -9.25 3.13
C GLU A 357 3.19 -9.71 4.48
N VAL A 358 3.58 -10.92 4.91
CA VAL A 358 3.12 -11.51 6.19
C VAL A 358 4.21 -11.53 7.27
N GLY A 359 5.42 -11.11 6.92
CA GLY A 359 6.54 -11.08 7.85
C GLY A 359 7.62 -10.08 7.48
N ILE A 360 8.35 -9.66 8.49
CA ILE A 360 9.49 -8.75 8.39
C ILE A 360 10.57 -9.13 9.40
N LEU A 361 11.82 -9.16 8.94
CA LEU A 361 12.99 -9.44 9.76
C LEU A 361 13.68 -8.14 10.18
N GLY A 362 13.82 -7.92 11.48
CA GLY A 362 14.57 -6.81 12.06
C GLY A 362 15.97 -7.26 12.49
N ILE A 363 17.01 -6.58 12.02
CA ILE A 363 18.40 -6.87 12.41
C ILE A 363 18.92 -5.74 13.27
N SER A 364 19.39 -6.08 14.47
CA SER A 364 19.97 -5.13 15.42
C SER A 364 21.50 -5.15 15.41
N LYS A 365 22.13 -4.30 16.23
CA LYS A 365 23.58 -4.17 16.27
C LYS A 365 24.23 -5.41 16.87
N SER A 366 25.07 -6.07 16.09
CA SER A 366 25.89 -7.21 16.55
C SER A 366 26.97 -6.75 17.52
N ARG A 367 27.30 -7.60 18.48
CA ARG A 367 28.27 -7.34 19.52
C ARG A 367 29.06 -8.60 19.92
N TRP A 368 30.24 -8.42 20.47
CA TRP A 368 31.02 -9.52 21.03
C TRP A 368 30.50 -9.85 22.43
N GLU A 369 30.24 -11.15 22.66
CA GLU A 369 29.78 -11.71 23.94
C GLU A 369 30.63 -12.90 24.31
N GLN A 370 30.81 -13.11 25.63
CA GLN A 370 31.47 -14.30 26.15
C GLN A 370 30.43 -15.40 26.33
N ILE A 371 30.46 -16.43 25.48
CA ILE A 371 29.56 -17.56 25.54
C ILE A 371 30.27 -18.72 26.27
N TYR A 372 29.67 -19.17 27.36
CA TYR A 372 30.14 -20.32 28.12
C TYR A 372 29.80 -21.63 27.43
N ASP A 373 30.80 -22.47 27.18
CA ASP A 373 30.62 -23.81 26.66
C ASP A 373 30.72 -24.82 27.83
N PRO A 374 29.60 -25.47 28.21
CA PRO A 374 29.58 -26.43 29.31
C PRO A 374 30.41 -27.69 29.07
N LYS A 375 30.73 -28.02 27.80
CA LYS A 375 31.53 -29.21 27.45
C LYS A 375 33.01 -28.99 27.69
N SER A 376 33.52 -27.83 27.37
CA SER A 376 34.92 -27.46 27.57
C SER A 376 35.18 -26.69 28.87
N GLU A 377 34.13 -26.33 29.63
CA GLU A 377 34.16 -25.49 30.82
C GLU A 377 34.89 -24.12 30.60
N LYS A 378 34.80 -23.59 29.38
CA LYS A 378 35.44 -22.35 28.98
C LYS A 378 34.46 -21.37 28.35
N SER A 379 34.80 -20.09 28.45
CA SER A 379 34.08 -19.04 27.74
C SER A 379 34.86 -18.64 26.50
N PHE A 380 34.12 -18.47 25.40
CA PHE A 380 34.69 -18.05 24.11
C PHE A 380 34.06 -16.74 23.66
N PRO A 381 34.84 -15.81 23.10
CA PRO A 381 34.25 -14.62 22.47
C PRO A 381 33.52 -15.04 21.19
N ARG A 382 32.27 -14.68 21.10
CA ARG A 382 31.42 -14.91 19.94
C ARG A 382 30.80 -13.61 19.46
N TYR A 383 30.64 -13.45 18.16
CA TYR A 383 30.02 -12.27 17.55
C TYR A 383 28.53 -12.51 17.35
N ILE A 384 27.73 -11.99 18.27
CA ILE A 384 26.30 -12.28 18.38
C ILE A 384 25.50 -11.20 17.68
N MET A 385 24.59 -11.64 16.79
CA MET A 385 23.66 -10.79 16.08
C MET A 385 22.24 -10.98 16.64
N PRO A 386 21.70 -9.96 17.34
CA PRO A 386 20.30 -9.95 17.73
C PRO A 386 19.40 -9.68 16.52
N PHE A 387 18.30 -10.42 16.43
CA PHE A 387 17.30 -10.19 15.40
C PHE A 387 15.88 -10.39 15.93
N SER A 388 14.90 -9.85 15.21
CA SER A 388 13.49 -9.93 15.52
C SER A 388 12.71 -10.28 14.28
N LEU A 389 11.70 -11.13 14.42
CA LEU A 389 10.76 -11.51 13.38
C LEU A 389 9.37 -11.04 13.79
N SER A 390 8.82 -10.04 13.10
CA SER A 390 7.40 -9.72 13.24
C SER A 390 6.60 -10.42 12.13
N TYR A 391 5.45 -10.97 12.51
CA TYR A 391 4.61 -11.74 11.60
C TYR A 391 3.12 -11.50 11.85
N ASP A 392 2.30 -11.76 10.82
CA ASP A 392 0.85 -11.67 10.87
C ASP A 392 0.26 -12.89 11.59
N HIS A 393 -0.24 -12.67 12.82
CA HIS A 393 -0.75 -13.76 13.65
C HIS A 393 -2.08 -14.36 13.16
N ARG A 394 -2.69 -13.81 12.11
CA ARG A 394 -3.83 -14.44 11.43
C ARG A 394 -3.41 -15.68 10.63
N ILE A 395 -2.12 -15.75 10.25
CA ILE A 395 -1.56 -16.77 9.36
C ILE A 395 -0.54 -17.62 10.10
N ILE A 396 0.33 -16.97 10.87
CA ILE A 396 1.50 -17.59 11.51
C ILE A 396 1.28 -17.60 13.02
N ASP A 397 1.31 -18.79 13.61
CA ASP A 397 1.25 -18.94 15.06
C ASP A 397 2.63 -18.78 15.73
N GLY A 398 2.64 -18.68 17.06
CA GLY A 398 3.86 -18.50 17.82
C GLY A 398 4.86 -19.67 17.68
N ALA A 399 4.38 -20.89 17.48
CA ALA A 399 5.24 -22.07 17.30
C ALA A 399 5.91 -22.03 15.92
N ALA A 400 5.20 -21.63 14.88
CA ALA A 400 5.76 -21.43 13.55
C ALA A 400 6.78 -20.28 13.55
N GLY A 401 6.47 -19.15 14.22
CA GLY A 401 7.41 -18.04 14.40
C GLY A 401 8.72 -18.49 15.08
N ALA A 402 8.63 -19.25 16.16
CA ALA A 402 9.79 -19.79 16.87
C ALA A 402 10.59 -20.78 16.02
N ARG A 403 9.92 -21.64 15.24
CA ARG A 403 10.59 -22.56 14.30
C ARG A 403 11.33 -21.79 13.21
N PHE A 404 10.74 -20.73 12.67
CA PHE A 404 11.39 -19.88 11.66
C PHE A 404 12.64 -19.21 12.21
N THR A 405 12.59 -18.62 13.42
CA THR A 405 13.78 -17.98 14.02
C THR A 405 14.89 -19.01 14.29
N ASN A 406 14.56 -20.20 14.78
CA ASN A 406 15.52 -21.28 14.97
C ASN A 406 16.13 -21.78 13.64
N GLU A 407 15.33 -21.93 12.59
CA GLU A 407 15.82 -22.32 11.26
C GLU A 407 16.73 -21.24 10.67
N LEU A 408 16.34 -19.98 10.73
CA LEU A 408 17.18 -18.86 10.29
C LEU A 408 18.52 -18.79 11.06
N LYS A 409 18.47 -18.97 12.37
CA LYS A 409 19.65 -19.03 13.23
C LYS A 409 20.59 -20.15 12.76
N LYS A 410 20.07 -21.36 12.61
CA LYS A 410 20.83 -22.53 12.13
C LYS A 410 21.48 -22.27 10.77
N ILE A 411 20.73 -21.73 9.82
CA ILE A 411 21.21 -21.38 8.47
C ILE A 411 22.37 -20.39 8.55
N LEU A 412 22.27 -19.36 9.43
CA LEU A 412 23.31 -18.35 9.61
C LEU A 412 24.58 -18.87 10.29
N GLU A 413 24.44 -19.78 11.27
CA GLU A 413 25.54 -20.39 12.01
C GLU A 413 26.26 -21.48 11.21
N GLU A 414 25.52 -22.27 10.42
CA GLU A 414 26.06 -23.34 9.59
C GLU A 414 26.50 -22.88 8.18
N LEU A 415 26.18 -21.65 7.77
CA LEU A 415 26.52 -21.05 6.47
C LEU A 415 26.02 -21.83 5.24
N VAL A 416 24.97 -22.65 5.39
CA VAL A 416 24.44 -23.59 4.38
C VAL A 416 24.09 -22.90 3.05
N PHE A 417 23.81 -21.60 3.06
CA PHE A 417 23.44 -20.82 1.89
C PHE A 417 24.63 -20.38 1.02
N LEU A 418 25.86 -20.56 1.47
CA LEU A 418 27.06 -20.18 0.74
C LEU A 418 27.47 -21.18 -0.33
N ASP A 419 27.05 -22.42 -0.17
CA ASP A 419 27.39 -23.55 -1.07
C ASP A 419 26.38 -23.68 -2.22
N LYS A 420 25.38 -22.81 -2.27
CA LYS A 420 24.28 -22.72 -3.26
C LYS A 420 24.40 -21.41 -4.01
#